data_7b51e88a7536afa0a563b2c9c57579d1
#
_entry.id   7b51e88a7536afa0a563b2c9c57579d1
#
_cell.length_a   1.000
_cell.length_b   1.000
_cell.length_c   1.000
_cell.angle_alpha   90.00
_cell.angle_beta   90.00
_cell.angle_gamma   90.00
#
_symmetry.space_group_name_H-M   'P 1'
#
loop_
_entity.id
_entity.type
_entity.pdbx_description
1 polymer ?
#
loop_
_entity_poly.entity_id
_entity_poly.type
_entity_poly.pdbx_seq_one_letter_code
_entity_poly.pdbx_strand_id
1 'polypeptide(L)'
;MKLSRLNSERDINLLIKGVGKKQYVVKISNPKESLVQLEYQDLLINHLRLNIKLRKIYPKILHKKILFYIDRNERRCAVRVLTYIDGNMYAKSKNSDHTEKSLGKLLALQSNQLKSFIKNQAIRKFEWNPSDIRWTKKYINLFKGVNKNIIIKTIDEHEKFVFKNIKNLKHAVTHGDPNDYNIVVKKEKIIGFIDFGDSIYAPVINDLAISLSYALMGTKNFYKSLKNIVGTYNEFYKLSDQDIYSLLGLIKSRLVITLVMAAKQRKKYPDNKYLSISEKNAWDLIYSLNKIDPYFFIAVIRDICHLEPISNFSKKLQLFKSQQFGNLFDFELNIVNKKIVNFDKSSFLLKTNPSNKKLDNLVGKFLKKDIGIGLYKEKRKVYKSNNYISSLNPLKRRDVHLGIDIFVEENTPIKSPLNGKVIILHNNNFKYDYGPTVILE
;
A
#
# COMPACT_ATOMS: atom_id res chain seq x y z
N MET A 1 9.01 37.28 24.46
CA MET A 1 8.12 36.39 23.66
C MET A 1 8.54 36.47 22.21
N LYS A 2 8.83 35.33 21.53
CA LYS A 2 9.21 35.29 20.10
C LYS A 2 8.06 34.70 19.32
N LEU A 3 7.67 35.37 18.24
CA LEU A 3 6.59 34.94 17.33
C LEU A 3 7.20 34.59 15.97
N SER A 4 6.75 33.46 15.39
CA SER A 4 7.10 33.08 14.02
C SER A 4 5.90 32.45 13.30
N ARG A 5 5.78 32.70 12.00
CA ARG A 5 4.71 32.13 11.17
C ARG A 5 5.07 30.69 10.78
N LEU A 6 4.09 29.79 10.87
CA LEU A 6 4.18 28.44 10.37
C LEU A 6 3.47 28.37 9.00
N ASN A 7 3.92 27.45 8.14
CA ASN A 7 3.28 27.24 6.84
C ASN A 7 1.86 26.71 7.02
N SER A 8 0.95 27.24 6.23
CA SER A 8 -0.46 26.82 6.18
C SER A 8 -1.07 27.27 4.86
N GLU A 9 -1.99 26.49 4.30
CA GLU A 9 -2.65 26.79 3.04
C GLU A 9 -3.82 27.78 3.20
N ARG A 10 -4.59 27.67 4.27
CA ARG A 10 -5.86 28.40 4.45
C ARG A 10 -5.86 29.31 5.67
N ASP A 11 -5.21 28.87 6.74
CA ASP A 11 -5.20 29.54 8.05
C ASP A 11 -3.92 30.36 8.26
N ILE A 12 -3.91 31.22 9.26
CA ILE A 12 -2.68 31.81 9.78
C ILE A 12 -2.28 31.03 11.03
N ASN A 13 -1.17 30.32 10.98
CA ASN A 13 -0.62 29.57 12.09
C ASN A 13 0.63 30.30 12.64
N LEU A 14 0.62 30.61 13.92
CA LEU A 14 1.68 31.34 14.61
C LEU A 14 2.28 30.46 15.70
N LEU A 15 3.60 30.23 15.65
CA LEU A 15 4.35 29.64 16.76
C LEU A 15 4.74 30.74 17.75
N ILE A 16 4.30 30.57 18.99
CA ILE A 16 4.65 31.43 20.10
C ILE A 16 5.60 30.71 21.04
N LYS A 17 6.78 31.29 21.27
CA LYS A 17 7.73 30.84 22.30
C LYS A 17 7.58 31.69 23.55
N GLY A 18 7.02 31.07 24.59
CA GLY A 18 6.81 31.72 25.90
C GLY A 18 8.00 31.60 26.85
N VAL A 19 7.82 32.05 28.06
CA VAL A 19 8.78 31.91 29.16
C VAL A 19 8.93 30.43 29.53
N GLY A 20 10.14 29.98 29.91
CA GLY A 20 10.37 28.59 30.36
C GLY A 20 10.33 27.54 29.25
N LYS A 21 10.72 27.88 28.01
CA LYS A 21 10.74 26.96 26.82
C LYS A 21 9.38 26.42 26.40
N LYS A 22 8.28 26.89 26.99
CA LYS A 22 6.93 26.48 26.54
C LYS A 22 6.61 27.05 25.16
N GLN A 23 6.03 26.21 24.28
CA GLN A 23 5.71 26.58 22.91
C GLN A 23 4.24 26.29 22.61
N TYR A 24 3.61 27.22 21.87
CA TYR A 24 2.20 27.18 21.56
C TYR A 24 1.97 27.47 20.08
N VAL A 25 0.91 26.93 19.53
CA VAL A 25 0.41 27.29 18.21
C VAL A 25 -0.88 28.07 18.39
N VAL A 26 -0.90 29.28 17.85
CA VAL A 26 -2.13 30.05 17.68
C VAL A 26 -2.59 29.89 16.23
N LYS A 27 -3.77 29.31 16.05
CA LYS A 27 -4.41 29.14 14.75
C LYS A 27 -5.50 30.18 14.59
N ILE A 28 -5.35 31.05 13.59
CA ILE A 28 -6.36 32.01 13.17
C ILE A 28 -6.97 31.46 11.89
N SER A 29 -8.21 31.00 11.99
CA SER A 29 -8.88 30.29 10.91
C SER A 29 -9.34 31.25 9.81
N ASN A 30 -9.45 30.75 8.60
CA ASN A 30 -10.06 31.48 7.49
C ASN A 30 -11.50 31.92 7.90
N PRO A 31 -11.93 33.12 7.55
CA PRO A 31 -13.28 33.62 7.90
C PRO A 31 -14.43 32.75 7.38
N LYS A 32 -14.19 31.95 6.35
CA LYS A 32 -15.19 31.02 5.77
C LYS A 32 -15.26 29.68 6.52
N GLU A 33 -14.38 29.45 7.48
CA GLU A 33 -14.36 28.18 8.22
C GLU A 33 -15.53 28.13 9.21
N SER A 34 -16.21 26.99 9.22
CA SER A 34 -17.37 26.80 10.10
C SER A 34 -16.94 26.65 11.55
N LEU A 35 -17.52 27.43 12.47
CA LEU A 35 -17.30 27.29 13.90
C LEU A 35 -17.60 25.87 14.39
N VAL A 36 -18.70 25.28 13.90
CA VAL A 36 -19.12 23.90 14.22
C VAL A 36 -18.04 22.90 13.83
N GLN A 37 -17.34 23.10 12.71
CA GLN A 37 -16.24 22.25 12.29
C GLN A 37 -14.98 22.44 13.16
N LEU A 38 -14.72 23.66 13.61
CA LEU A 38 -13.60 23.92 14.52
C LEU A 38 -13.82 23.32 15.91
N GLU A 39 -15.02 23.44 16.45
CA GLU A 39 -15.42 22.80 17.72
C GLU A 39 -15.38 21.26 17.60
N TYR A 40 -15.83 20.72 16.47
CA TYR A 40 -15.70 19.28 16.18
C TYR A 40 -14.24 18.83 16.21
N GLN A 41 -13.31 19.56 15.59
CA GLN A 41 -11.87 19.23 15.62
C GLN A 41 -11.33 19.23 17.04
N ASP A 42 -11.74 20.21 17.87
CA ASP A 42 -11.32 20.28 19.27
C ASP A 42 -11.85 19.10 20.09
N LEU A 43 -13.10 18.72 19.90
CA LEU A 43 -13.69 17.52 20.51
C LEU A 43 -12.96 16.25 20.11
N LEU A 44 -12.62 16.13 18.83
CA LEU A 44 -11.87 14.99 18.28
C LEU A 44 -10.48 14.85 18.91
N ILE A 45 -9.72 15.95 18.96
CA ILE A 45 -8.40 15.99 19.60
C ILE A 45 -8.52 15.62 21.08
N ASN A 46 -9.49 16.17 21.80
CA ASN A 46 -9.71 15.86 23.20
C ASN A 46 -10.08 14.38 23.40
N HIS A 47 -10.92 13.79 22.55
CA HIS A 47 -11.26 12.37 22.58
C HIS A 47 -10.03 11.47 22.39
N LEU A 48 -9.17 11.77 21.41
CA LEU A 48 -7.92 11.04 21.19
C LEU A 48 -7.00 11.10 22.40
N ARG A 49 -7.00 12.22 23.13
CA ARG A 49 -6.18 12.42 24.34
C ARG A 49 -6.71 11.73 25.59
N LEU A 50 -7.93 11.17 25.58
CA LEU A 50 -8.41 10.31 26.66
C LEU A 50 -7.57 9.03 26.79
N ASN A 51 -7.08 8.52 25.69
CA ASN A 51 -6.17 7.37 25.70
C ASN A 51 -4.80 7.77 26.24
N ILE A 52 -4.35 7.11 27.33
CA ILE A 52 -3.10 7.44 28.00
C ILE A 52 -1.86 7.28 27.08
N LYS A 53 -1.88 6.28 26.16
CA LYS A 53 -0.81 6.02 25.19
C LYS A 53 -0.75 7.08 24.09
N LEU A 54 -1.87 7.74 23.82
CA LEU A 54 -2.01 8.73 22.74
C LEU A 54 -1.97 10.17 23.28
N ARG A 55 -2.17 10.39 24.57
CA ARG A 55 -2.32 11.73 25.18
C ARG A 55 -1.20 12.71 24.82
N LYS A 56 0.05 12.23 24.68
CA LYS A 56 1.22 13.06 24.34
C LYS A 56 1.44 13.19 22.83
N ILE A 57 0.75 12.38 22.02
CA ILE A 57 0.87 12.36 20.56
C ILE A 57 0.04 13.48 19.91
N TYR A 58 -1.01 13.93 20.60
CA TYR A 58 -1.90 14.98 20.09
C TYR A 58 -1.71 16.29 20.84
N PRO A 59 -1.82 17.44 20.15
CA PRO A 59 -1.73 18.73 20.81
C PRO A 59 -2.82 18.88 21.88
N LYS A 60 -2.51 19.58 22.96
CA LYS A 60 -3.51 19.92 23.98
C LYS A 60 -4.21 21.23 23.58
N ILE A 61 -5.53 21.25 23.60
CA ILE A 61 -6.33 22.46 23.45
C ILE A 61 -6.20 23.28 24.73
N LEU A 62 -5.87 24.55 24.60
CA LEU A 62 -5.58 25.44 25.74
C LEU A 62 -6.65 26.53 25.99
N HIS A 63 -7.50 26.78 25.01
CA HIS A 63 -8.64 27.69 25.18
C HIS A 63 -9.85 26.93 25.74
N LYS A 64 -10.64 27.60 26.55
CA LYS A 64 -11.94 27.08 27.07
C LYS A 64 -13.07 27.27 26.07
N LYS A 65 -13.04 28.39 25.33
CA LYS A 65 -13.96 28.73 24.24
C LYS A 65 -13.14 29.28 23.08
N ILE A 66 -13.59 29.05 21.87
CA ILE A 66 -12.98 29.60 20.67
C ILE A 66 -13.13 31.13 20.76
N LEU A 67 -12.00 31.82 20.63
CA LEU A 67 -11.94 33.29 20.60
C LEU A 67 -12.11 33.77 19.16
N PHE A 68 -12.28 35.10 19.01
CA PHE A 68 -12.43 35.70 17.70
C PHE A 68 -11.51 36.91 17.55
N TYR A 69 -11.01 37.06 16.34
CA TYR A 69 -10.24 38.17 15.85
C TYR A 69 -11.00 38.80 14.68
N ILE A 70 -11.11 40.11 14.64
CA ILE A 70 -11.66 40.86 13.49
C ILE A 70 -10.47 41.26 12.62
N ASP A 71 -10.46 40.81 11.36
CA ASP A 71 -9.40 41.16 10.43
C ASP A 71 -9.56 42.57 9.85
N ARG A 72 -8.63 43.03 9.04
CA ARG A 72 -8.66 44.38 8.43
C ARG A 72 -9.82 44.61 7.47
N ASN A 73 -10.52 43.55 7.06
CA ASN A 73 -11.69 43.60 6.20
C ASN A 73 -12.98 43.36 7.01
N GLU A 74 -12.95 43.62 8.33
CA GLU A 74 -14.07 43.45 9.26
C GLU A 74 -14.63 42.00 9.32
N ARG A 75 -13.86 41.02 8.90
CA ARG A 75 -14.28 39.61 8.91
C ARG A 75 -13.89 38.93 10.22
N ARG A 76 -14.82 38.18 10.75
CA ARG A 76 -14.64 37.42 12.01
C ARG A 76 -13.87 36.15 11.77
N CYS A 77 -12.67 36.02 12.35
CA CYS A 77 -11.80 34.85 12.27
C CYS A 77 -11.76 34.16 13.63
N ALA A 78 -11.97 32.84 13.65
CA ALA A 78 -11.87 32.07 14.88
C ALA A 78 -10.40 31.89 15.29
N VAL A 79 -10.11 31.96 16.60
CA VAL A 79 -8.77 31.83 17.15
C VAL A 79 -8.72 30.64 18.12
N ARG A 80 -7.86 29.67 17.86
CA ARG A 80 -7.63 28.51 18.70
C ARG A 80 -6.18 28.47 19.16
N VAL A 81 -5.95 28.02 20.39
CA VAL A 81 -4.62 27.91 20.99
C VAL A 81 -4.34 26.46 21.40
N LEU A 82 -3.26 25.92 20.87
CA LEU A 82 -2.83 24.54 21.11
C LEU A 82 -1.38 24.49 21.58
N THR A 83 -1.01 23.40 22.25
CA THR A 83 0.41 23.11 22.50
C THR A 83 1.13 22.80 21.20
N TYR A 84 2.37 23.30 21.07
CA TYR A 84 3.25 22.93 19.97
C TYR A 84 3.89 21.56 20.20
N ILE A 85 4.00 20.75 19.18
CA ILE A 85 4.74 19.47 19.21
C ILE A 85 6.09 19.70 18.52
N ASP A 86 7.16 19.70 19.33
CA ASP A 86 8.51 20.05 18.89
C ASP A 86 9.23 18.86 18.25
N GLY A 87 9.30 18.83 16.92
CA GLY A 87 9.97 17.83 16.12
C GLY A 87 10.03 18.22 14.64
N ASN A 88 10.54 17.32 13.81
CA ASN A 88 10.60 17.47 12.37
C ASN A 88 9.38 16.82 11.71
N MET A 89 8.92 17.37 10.57
CA MET A 89 7.91 16.69 9.76
C MET A 89 8.48 15.38 9.21
N TYR A 90 7.65 14.34 9.10
CA TYR A 90 8.04 13.04 8.57
C TYR A 90 8.65 13.18 7.17
N ALA A 91 8.10 14.05 6.32
CA ALA A 91 8.64 14.39 4.99
C ALA A 91 10.11 14.85 5.00
N LYS A 92 10.58 15.42 6.12
CA LYS A 92 11.95 15.94 6.32
C LYS A 92 12.81 15.06 7.21
N SER A 93 12.29 13.90 7.60
CA SER A 93 12.96 12.98 8.52
C SER A 93 13.54 11.81 7.75
N LYS A 94 14.68 11.28 8.25
CA LYS A 94 15.22 10.03 7.72
C LYS A 94 14.33 8.87 8.19
N ASN A 95 13.78 8.11 7.26
CA ASN A 95 13.01 6.92 7.58
C ASN A 95 13.91 5.82 8.12
N SER A 96 13.54 5.27 9.27
CA SER A 96 14.16 4.09 9.86
C SER A 96 13.08 3.04 10.17
N ASP A 97 13.50 1.81 10.38
CA ASP A 97 12.60 0.72 10.82
C ASP A 97 11.82 1.12 12.07
N HIS A 98 12.47 1.83 12.97
CA HIS A 98 11.86 2.28 14.21
C HIS A 98 10.77 3.34 13.98
N THR A 99 11.02 4.29 13.07
CA THR A 99 10.03 5.31 12.68
C THR A 99 8.81 4.66 12.00
N GLU A 100 9.05 3.72 11.07
CA GLU A 100 7.99 3.02 10.35
C GLU A 100 7.12 2.16 11.28
N LYS A 101 7.73 1.40 12.19
CA LYS A 101 7.00 0.63 13.21
C LYS A 101 6.23 1.55 14.17
N SER A 102 6.83 2.67 14.56
CA SER A 102 6.15 3.68 15.38
C SER A 102 4.92 4.24 14.67
N LEU A 103 5.01 4.50 13.36
CA LEU A 103 3.88 4.96 12.54
C LEU A 103 2.74 3.94 12.52
N GLY A 104 3.03 2.68 12.17
CA GLY A 104 2.02 1.61 12.16
C GLY A 104 1.30 1.46 13.50
N LYS A 105 2.06 1.43 14.61
CA LYS A 105 1.50 1.33 15.96
C LYS A 105 0.57 2.49 16.30
N LEU A 106 1.00 3.73 16.07
CA LEU A 106 0.21 4.89 16.48
C LEU A 106 -1.03 5.08 15.62
N LEU A 107 -0.97 4.80 14.31
CA LEU A 107 -2.15 4.76 13.45
C LEU A 107 -3.18 3.72 13.93
N ALA A 108 -2.72 2.53 14.31
CA ALA A 108 -3.61 1.48 14.83
C ALA A 108 -4.27 1.88 16.16
N LEU A 109 -3.52 2.47 17.09
CA LEU A 109 -4.05 2.99 18.35
C LEU A 109 -5.05 4.12 18.12
N GLN A 110 -4.77 5.04 17.19
CA GLN A 110 -5.70 6.09 16.76
C GLN A 110 -6.99 5.50 16.19
N SER A 111 -6.88 4.55 15.27
CA SER A 111 -8.03 3.85 14.68
C SER A 111 -8.90 3.18 15.75
N ASN A 112 -8.30 2.54 16.75
CA ASN A 112 -9.05 1.96 17.86
C ASN A 112 -9.76 3.00 18.73
N GLN A 113 -9.09 4.12 19.05
CA GLN A 113 -9.67 5.17 19.87
C GLN A 113 -10.84 5.86 19.16
N LEU A 114 -10.74 6.05 17.84
CA LEU A 114 -11.77 6.73 17.06
C LEU A 114 -13.04 5.91 16.82
N LYS A 115 -13.05 4.60 17.07
CA LYS A 115 -14.27 3.77 16.97
C LYS A 115 -15.40 4.25 17.87
N SER A 116 -15.07 4.81 19.01
CA SER A 116 -16.06 5.31 20.00
C SER A 116 -16.40 6.80 19.81
N PHE A 117 -15.78 7.47 18.85
CA PHE A 117 -16.05 8.89 18.57
C PHE A 117 -17.09 9.02 17.46
N ILE A 118 -18.34 9.34 17.83
CA ILE A 118 -19.44 9.47 16.88
C ILE A 118 -19.90 10.92 16.85
N LYS A 119 -19.79 11.58 15.66
CA LYS A 119 -20.22 12.95 15.42
C LYS A 119 -20.70 13.13 13.99
N ASN A 120 -21.88 13.69 13.81
CA ASN A 120 -22.50 13.93 12.50
C ASN A 120 -21.68 14.89 11.63
N GLN A 121 -20.91 15.80 12.24
CA GLN A 121 -20.03 16.74 11.54
C GLN A 121 -18.96 16.05 10.70
N ALA A 122 -18.62 14.79 11.00
CA ALA A 122 -17.70 13.99 10.19
C ALA A 122 -18.32 13.48 8.88
N ILE A 123 -19.65 13.47 8.77
CA ILE A 123 -20.37 12.96 7.59
C ILE A 123 -20.43 14.05 6.54
N ARG A 124 -19.43 14.10 5.66
CA ARG A 124 -19.37 15.09 4.57
C ARG A 124 -18.69 14.52 3.32
N LYS A 125 -19.02 15.07 2.16
CA LYS A 125 -18.27 14.79 0.92
C LYS A 125 -16.91 15.49 0.98
N PHE A 126 -15.87 14.76 0.61
CA PHE A 126 -14.51 15.28 0.69
C PHE A 126 -13.64 14.75 -0.45
N GLU A 127 -13.12 15.66 -1.29
CA GLU A 127 -12.37 15.28 -2.51
C GLU A 127 -11.07 14.51 -2.21
N TRP A 128 -10.47 14.68 -1.02
CA TRP A 128 -9.26 13.96 -0.63
C TRP A 128 -9.52 12.56 -0.05
N ASN A 129 -10.79 12.13 0.01
CA ASN A 129 -11.16 10.79 0.47
C ASN A 129 -10.76 9.72 -0.55
N PRO A 130 -9.78 8.82 -0.27
CA PRO A 130 -9.36 7.80 -1.22
C PRO A 130 -10.40 6.71 -1.47
N SER A 131 -11.48 6.65 -0.67
CA SER A 131 -12.56 5.69 -0.88
C SER A 131 -13.51 6.07 -2.01
N ASP A 132 -13.46 7.29 -2.53
CA ASP A 132 -14.22 7.70 -3.70
C ASP A 132 -13.44 8.68 -4.58
N ILE A 133 -12.77 8.15 -5.59
CA ILE A 133 -12.02 8.94 -6.58
C ILE A 133 -12.74 9.12 -7.90
N ARG A 134 -14.02 8.71 -8.01
CA ARG A 134 -14.78 8.78 -9.27
C ARG A 134 -14.91 10.21 -9.81
N TRP A 135 -14.88 11.21 -8.94
CA TRP A 135 -14.87 12.62 -9.31
C TRP A 135 -13.64 13.00 -10.16
N THR A 136 -12.52 12.26 -10.06
CA THR A 136 -11.29 12.52 -10.83
C THR A 136 -11.46 12.25 -12.31
N LYS A 137 -12.47 11.45 -12.73
CA LYS A 137 -12.78 11.16 -14.13
C LYS A 137 -12.91 12.43 -14.98
N LYS A 138 -13.49 13.49 -14.44
CA LYS A 138 -13.65 14.78 -15.14
C LYS A 138 -12.33 15.54 -15.41
N TYR A 139 -11.23 15.09 -14.79
CA TYR A 139 -9.90 15.73 -14.94
C TYR A 139 -8.91 14.87 -15.73
N ILE A 140 -9.32 13.73 -16.29
CA ILE A 140 -8.44 12.82 -17.05
C ILE A 140 -7.76 13.53 -18.23
N ASN A 141 -8.41 14.49 -18.86
CA ASN A 141 -7.85 15.26 -19.97
C ASN A 141 -6.72 16.23 -19.58
N LEU A 142 -6.46 16.41 -18.28
CA LEU A 142 -5.26 17.12 -17.82
C LEU A 142 -3.97 16.28 -18.03
N PHE A 143 -4.10 14.99 -18.34
CA PHE A 143 -3.00 14.05 -18.53
C PHE A 143 -2.94 13.56 -19.97
N LYS A 144 -1.73 13.17 -20.42
CA LYS A 144 -1.47 12.66 -21.78
C LYS A 144 -0.68 11.34 -21.72
N GLY A 145 -0.72 10.58 -22.80
CA GLY A 145 0.09 9.37 -23.00
C GLY A 145 -0.03 8.37 -21.84
N VAL A 146 1.09 7.82 -21.41
CA VAL A 146 1.19 6.80 -20.35
C VAL A 146 0.55 7.27 -19.04
N ASN A 147 0.72 8.55 -18.67
CA ASN A 147 0.14 9.11 -17.45
C ASN A 147 -1.39 9.02 -17.45
N LYS A 148 -2.03 9.38 -18.58
CA LYS A 148 -3.48 9.25 -18.74
C LYS A 148 -3.95 7.81 -18.56
N ASN A 149 -3.25 6.86 -19.18
CA ASN A 149 -3.59 5.43 -19.10
C ASN A 149 -3.48 4.90 -17.67
N ILE A 150 -2.47 5.31 -16.91
CA ILE A 150 -2.30 4.94 -15.51
C ILE A 150 -3.44 5.48 -14.63
N ILE A 151 -3.84 6.74 -14.82
CA ILE A 151 -4.97 7.31 -14.09
C ILE A 151 -6.26 6.53 -14.39
N ILE A 152 -6.55 6.25 -15.66
CA ILE A 152 -7.74 5.46 -16.08
C ILE A 152 -7.70 4.08 -15.43
N LYS A 153 -6.61 3.33 -15.61
CA LYS A 153 -6.43 2.00 -15.01
C LYS A 153 -6.64 2.02 -13.49
N THR A 154 -6.11 3.04 -12.81
CA THR A 154 -6.27 3.14 -11.35
C THR A 154 -7.72 3.42 -10.96
N ILE A 155 -8.46 4.21 -11.73
CA ILE A 155 -9.89 4.45 -11.49
C ILE A 155 -10.70 3.15 -11.70
N ASP A 156 -10.37 2.35 -12.70
CA ASP A 156 -11.03 1.06 -12.95
C ASP A 156 -10.71 0.04 -11.84
N GLU A 157 -9.46 -0.02 -11.40
CA GLU A 157 -9.06 -0.84 -10.24
C GLU A 157 -9.74 -0.37 -8.94
N HIS A 158 -9.88 0.94 -8.74
CA HIS A 158 -10.62 1.50 -7.61
C HIS A 158 -12.08 1.01 -7.60
N GLU A 159 -12.76 1.04 -8.75
CA GLU A 159 -14.12 0.55 -8.87
C GLU A 159 -14.23 -0.92 -8.44
N LYS A 160 -13.29 -1.75 -8.90
CA LYS A 160 -13.27 -3.19 -8.63
C LYS A 160 -12.91 -3.51 -7.17
N PHE A 161 -11.82 -2.95 -6.65
CA PHE A 161 -11.21 -3.38 -5.38
C PHE A 161 -11.64 -2.52 -4.18
N VAL A 162 -12.11 -1.30 -4.40
CA VAL A 162 -12.48 -0.37 -3.33
C VAL A 162 -13.99 -0.11 -3.34
N PHE A 163 -14.50 0.51 -4.39
CA PHE A 163 -15.87 1.02 -4.40
C PHE A 163 -16.93 -0.07 -4.22
N LYS A 164 -16.80 -1.20 -4.95
CA LYS A 164 -17.72 -2.34 -4.79
C LYS A 164 -17.65 -2.99 -3.41
N ASN A 165 -16.52 -2.83 -2.72
CA ASN A 165 -16.27 -3.41 -1.39
C ASN A 165 -16.54 -2.43 -0.24
N ILE A 166 -16.82 -1.17 -0.51
CA ILE A 166 -16.85 -0.10 0.49
C ILE A 166 -17.82 -0.35 1.64
N LYS A 167 -18.97 -0.97 1.35
CA LYS A 167 -20.00 -1.31 2.37
C LYS A 167 -19.54 -2.38 3.35
N ASN A 168 -18.56 -3.20 2.97
CA ASN A 168 -18.00 -4.28 3.79
C ASN A 168 -16.83 -3.82 4.66
N LEU A 169 -16.31 -2.60 4.42
CA LEU A 169 -15.25 -2.01 5.23
C LEU A 169 -15.82 -1.45 6.53
N LYS A 170 -15.04 -1.51 7.60
CA LYS A 170 -15.40 -0.87 8.86
C LYS A 170 -15.24 0.63 8.75
N HIS A 171 -16.29 1.38 9.07
CA HIS A 171 -16.31 2.84 9.05
C HIS A 171 -16.24 3.40 10.47
N ALA A 172 -15.49 4.49 10.61
CA ALA A 172 -15.45 5.32 11.81
C ALA A 172 -15.02 6.74 11.42
N VAL A 173 -14.94 7.64 12.38
CA VAL A 173 -14.23 8.89 12.19
C VAL A 173 -12.76 8.58 11.98
N THR A 174 -12.13 9.21 10.98
CA THR A 174 -10.72 9.06 10.63
C THR A 174 -10.01 10.42 10.75
N HIS A 175 -8.68 10.41 10.78
CA HIS A 175 -7.90 11.65 10.67
C HIS A 175 -8.17 12.34 9.32
N GLY A 176 -8.30 11.53 8.27
CA GLY A 176 -8.60 11.96 6.90
C GLY A 176 -7.39 12.41 6.08
N ASP A 177 -6.31 12.85 6.74
CA ASP A 177 -5.07 13.24 6.07
C ASP A 177 -3.80 13.04 6.92
N PRO A 178 -3.46 11.82 7.38
CA PRO A 178 -2.19 11.54 8.05
C PRO A 178 -1.03 11.43 7.04
N ASN A 179 -0.79 12.51 6.29
CA ASN A 179 0.30 12.63 5.34
C ASN A 179 1.63 12.96 6.05
N ASP A 180 2.73 12.98 5.29
CA ASP A 180 4.09 13.16 5.79
C ASP A 180 4.38 14.58 6.33
N TYR A 181 3.53 15.58 6.06
CA TYR A 181 3.59 16.92 6.67
C TYR A 181 2.68 17.09 7.90
N ASN A 182 1.80 16.11 8.18
CA ASN A 182 0.93 16.09 9.34
C ASN A 182 1.41 15.15 10.45
N ILE A 183 2.59 14.52 10.24
CA ILE A 183 3.23 13.59 11.17
C ILE A 183 4.55 14.20 11.66
N VAL A 184 4.72 14.26 13.00
CA VAL A 184 5.89 14.85 13.64
C VAL A 184 6.80 13.76 14.20
N VAL A 185 8.09 13.83 13.88
CA VAL A 185 9.13 12.85 14.25
C VAL A 185 10.18 13.50 15.13
N LYS A 186 10.65 12.79 16.17
CA LYS A 186 11.81 13.16 16.99
C LYS A 186 12.56 11.91 17.41
N LYS A 187 13.88 11.89 17.20
CA LYS A 187 14.74 10.73 17.55
C LYS A 187 14.17 9.41 16.99
N GLU A 188 13.85 9.39 15.69
CA GLU A 188 13.30 8.22 14.96
C GLU A 188 11.97 7.66 15.50
N LYS A 189 11.24 8.42 16.28
CA LYS A 189 9.90 8.08 16.78
C LYS A 189 8.88 9.08 16.29
N ILE A 190 7.68 8.61 15.95
CA ILE A 190 6.53 9.49 15.76
C ILE A 190 6.12 10.01 17.15
N ILE A 191 6.07 11.33 17.28
CA ILE A 191 5.73 12.01 18.53
C ILE A 191 4.48 12.88 18.41
N GLY A 192 3.93 13.00 17.19
CA GLY A 192 2.74 13.79 16.98
C GLY A 192 2.02 13.55 15.68
N PHE A 193 0.70 13.69 15.76
CA PHE A 193 -0.20 13.91 14.63
C PHE A 193 -0.86 15.26 14.78
N ILE A 194 -0.90 16.03 13.71
CA ILE A 194 -1.47 17.39 13.67
C ILE A 194 -2.43 17.53 12.48
N ASP A 195 -3.21 18.57 12.50
CA ASP A 195 -4.14 18.97 11.44
C ASP A 195 -5.30 17.99 11.19
N PHE A 196 -6.36 18.17 11.97
CA PHE A 196 -7.60 17.39 11.91
C PHE A 196 -8.70 18.07 11.06
N GLY A 197 -8.33 19.07 10.23
CA GLY A 197 -9.27 19.77 9.36
C GLY A 197 -9.95 18.87 8.34
N ASP A 198 -9.28 17.81 7.94
CA ASP A 198 -9.73 16.87 6.93
C ASP A 198 -10.40 15.60 7.51
N SER A 199 -10.64 15.59 8.82
CA SER A 199 -11.30 14.47 9.49
C SER A 199 -12.71 14.25 8.97
N ILE A 200 -13.02 12.99 8.62
CA ILE A 200 -14.29 12.54 8.05
C ILE A 200 -14.69 11.16 8.58
N TYR A 201 -15.98 10.83 8.45
CA TYR A 201 -16.48 9.47 8.64
C TYR A 201 -16.23 8.68 7.35
N ALA A 202 -15.32 7.70 7.41
CA ALA A 202 -14.83 6.96 6.25
C ALA A 202 -14.36 5.55 6.68
N PRO A 203 -14.01 4.66 5.73
CA PRO A 203 -13.34 3.40 6.06
C PRO A 203 -12.10 3.63 6.92
N VAL A 204 -11.99 2.93 8.03
CA VAL A 204 -10.87 3.04 8.99
C VAL A 204 -9.52 2.83 8.33
N ILE A 205 -9.45 1.92 7.35
CA ILE A 205 -8.25 1.58 6.60
C ILE A 205 -7.69 2.77 5.78
N ASN A 206 -8.47 3.83 5.55
CA ASN A 206 -8.04 5.00 4.78
C ASN A 206 -6.82 5.68 5.39
N ASP A 207 -6.78 5.85 6.73
CA ASP A 207 -5.66 6.52 7.39
C ASP A 207 -4.35 5.73 7.19
N LEU A 208 -4.41 4.39 7.24
CA LEU A 208 -3.26 3.55 6.91
C LEU A 208 -2.86 3.69 5.43
N ALA A 209 -3.81 3.66 4.50
CA ALA A 209 -3.55 3.80 3.06
C ALA A 209 -2.96 5.17 2.71
N ILE A 210 -3.46 6.26 3.30
CA ILE A 210 -2.93 7.60 3.13
C ILE A 210 -1.48 7.65 3.64
N SER A 211 -1.23 7.23 4.87
CA SER A 211 0.13 7.22 5.44
C SER A 211 1.10 6.37 4.62
N LEU A 212 0.67 5.20 4.13
CA LEU A 212 1.48 4.35 3.26
C LEU A 212 1.80 5.03 1.92
N SER A 213 0.85 5.76 1.32
CA SER A 213 1.11 6.44 0.04
C SER A 213 2.26 7.46 0.15
N TYR A 214 2.44 8.10 1.30
CA TYR A 214 3.56 9.01 1.54
C TYR A 214 4.82 8.31 2.06
N ALA A 215 4.69 7.35 2.98
CA ALA A 215 5.83 6.63 3.54
C ALA A 215 6.58 5.77 2.51
N LEU A 216 5.88 5.31 1.47
CA LEU A 216 6.47 4.50 0.39
C LEU A 216 7.11 5.34 -0.72
N MET A 217 6.85 6.66 -0.79
CA MET A 217 7.51 7.53 -1.76
C MET A 217 9.02 7.57 -1.51
N GLY A 218 9.81 7.24 -2.53
CA GLY A 218 11.28 7.28 -2.46
C GLY A 218 11.92 6.19 -1.59
N THR A 219 11.15 5.24 -1.05
CA THR A 219 11.74 4.12 -0.29
C THR A 219 12.54 3.18 -1.18
N LYS A 220 13.71 2.75 -0.71
CA LYS A 220 14.57 1.78 -1.41
C LYS A 220 14.14 0.33 -1.20
N ASN A 221 13.41 0.03 -0.13
CA ASN A 221 12.98 -1.32 0.22
C ASN A 221 11.48 -1.35 0.55
N PHE A 222 10.69 -1.38 -0.52
CA PHE A 222 9.24 -1.35 -0.47
C PHE A 222 8.63 -2.42 0.46
N TYR A 223 9.07 -3.68 0.31
CA TYR A 223 8.56 -4.79 1.11
C TYR A 223 8.86 -4.61 2.61
N LYS A 224 10.07 -4.14 2.94
CA LYS A 224 10.46 -3.90 4.34
C LYS A 224 9.61 -2.81 4.98
N SER A 225 9.37 -1.70 4.28
CA SER A 225 8.51 -0.62 4.76
C SER A 225 7.06 -1.09 4.95
N LEU A 226 6.51 -1.87 4.00
CA LEU A 226 5.20 -2.50 4.18
C LEU A 226 5.18 -3.39 5.42
N LYS A 227 6.17 -4.28 5.60
CA LYS A 227 6.26 -5.16 6.76
C LYS A 227 6.32 -4.40 8.07
N ASN A 228 7.11 -3.33 8.13
CA ASN A 228 7.22 -2.51 9.34
C ASN A 228 5.92 -1.79 9.67
N ILE A 229 5.30 -1.11 8.70
CA ILE A 229 4.12 -0.28 8.94
C ILE A 229 2.87 -1.15 9.08
N VAL A 230 2.57 -2.00 8.10
CA VAL A 230 1.34 -2.81 8.08
C VAL A 230 1.40 -3.93 9.12
N GLY A 231 2.55 -4.60 9.27
CA GLY A 231 2.72 -5.65 10.27
C GLY A 231 2.49 -5.10 11.67
N THR A 232 3.14 -3.99 12.01
CA THR A 232 2.93 -3.35 13.33
C THR A 232 1.52 -2.78 13.48
N TYR A 233 0.92 -2.21 12.42
CA TYR A 233 -0.49 -1.80 12.47
C TYR A 233 -1.39 -2.99 12.83
N ASN A 234 -1.21 -4.13 12.16
CA ASN A 234 -2.01 -5.33 12.36
C ASN A 234 -1.83 -5.97 13.75
N GLU A 235 -0.72 -5.75 14.42
CA GLU A 235 -0.52 -6.17 15.82
C GLU A 235 -1.53 -5.50 16.76
N PHE A 236 -1.84 -4.21 16.55
CA PHE A 236 -2.69 -3.40 17.43
C PHE A 236 -4.11 -3.19 16.89
N TYR A 237 -4.32 -3.30 15.58
CA TYR A 237 -5.62 -3.23 14.91
C TYR A 237 -5.69 -4.30 13.83
N LYS A 238 -6.42 -5.37 14.07
CA LYS A 238 -6.52 -6.49 13.13
C LYS A 238 -7.23 -6.08 11.84
N LEU A 239 -6.53 -6.23 10.72
CA LEU A 239 -7.06 -6.04 9.39
C LEU A 239 -7.99 -7.19 9.03
N SER A 240 -9.15 -6.87 8.48
CA SER A 240 -10.06 -7.85 7.88
C SER A 240 -9.58 -8.22 6.46
N ASP A 241 -10.13 -9.30 5.91
CA ASP A 241 -9.89 -9.67 4.51
C ASP A 241 -10.31 -8.54 3.55
N GLN A 242 -11.39 -7.82 3.86
CA GLN A 242 -11.88 -6.68 3.08
C GLN A 242 -10.92 -5.49 3.12
N ASP A 243 -10.33 -5.21 4.30
CA ASP A 243 -9.30 -4.18 4.44
C ASP A 243 -8.08 -4.50 3.56
N ILE A 244 -7.59 -5.75 3.63
CA ILE A 244 -6.44 -6.22 2.85
C ILE A 244 -6.73 -6.17 1.35
N TYR A 245 -7.94 -6.60 0.93
CA TYR A 245 -8.39 -6.58 -0.46
C TYR A 245 -8.43 -5.17 -1.06
N SER A 246 -8.80 -4.17 -0.25
CA SER A 246 -8.95 -2.79 -0.71
C SER A 246 -7.68 -1.94 -0.58
N LEU A 247 -6.67 -2.37 0.20
CA LEU A 247 -5.54 -1.53 0.61
C LEU A 247 -4.72 -0.98 -0.57
N LEU A 248 -4.36 -1.82 -1.57
CA LEU A 248 -3.61 -1.35 -2.74
C LEU A 248 -4.39 -0.31 -3.53
N GLY A 249 -5.70 -0.57 -3.75
CA GLY A 249 -6.58 0.34 -4.44
C GLY A 249 -6.66 1.70 -3.73
N LEU A 250 -6.77 1.71 -2.41
CA LEU A 250 -6.80 2.94 -1.60
C LEU A 250 -5.48 3.73 -1.66
N ILE A 251 -4.32 3.04 -1.60
CA ILE A 251 -3.00 3.68 -1.75
C ILE A 251 -2.91 4.36 -3.12
N LYS A 252 -3.23 3.63 -4.20
CA LYS A 252 -3.21 4.17 -5.57
C LYS A 252 -4.21 5.31 -5.75
N SER A 253 -5.38 5.21 -5.11
CA SER A 253 -6.41 6.26 -5.11
C SER A 253 -5.91 7.55 -4.49
N ARG A 254 -5.20 7.49 -3.35
CA ARG A 254 -4.59 8.68 -2.74
C ARG A 254 -3.56 9.32 -3.65
N LEU A 255 -2.74 8.53 -4.34
CA LEU A 255 -1.78 9.05 -5.31
C LEU A 255 -2.49 9.74 -6.49
N VAL A 256 -3.56 9.15 -7.03
CA VAL A 256 -4.36 9.79 -8.10
C VAL A 256 -4.96 11.11 -7.64
N ILE A 257 -5.52 11.18 -6.44
CA ILE A 257 -6.02 12.45 -5.88
C ILE A 257 -4.89 13.49 -5.86
N THR A 258 -3.73 13.14 -5.31
CA THR A 258 -2.56 14.03 -5.22
C THR A 258 -2.16 14.55 -6.61
N LEU A 259 -2.08 13.68 -7.61
CA LEU A 259 -1.70 14.03 -9.00
C LEU A 259 -2.75 14.91 -9.67
N VAL A 260 -4.03 14.59 -9.49
CA VAL A 260 -5.14 15.39 -10.06
C VAL A 260 -5.20 16.77 -9.43
N MET A 261 -5.03 16.88 -8.11
CA MET A 261 -5.01 18.16 -7.42
C MET A 261 -3.80 19.01 -7.84
N ALA A 262 -2.62 18.41 -7.97
CA ALA A 262 -1.43 19.10 -8.50
C ALA A 262 -1.66 19.62 -9.94
N ALA A 263 -2.28 18.82 -10.82
CA ALA A 263 -2.59 19.21 -12.18
C ALA A 263 -3.63 20.35 -12.23
N LYS A 264 -4.66 20.30 -11.36
CA LYS A 264 -5.65 21.41 -11.20
C LYS A 264 -4.96 22.70 -10.78
N GLN A 265 -4.07 22.63 -9.79
CA GLN A 265 -3.37 23.82 -9.27
C GLN A 265 -2.41 24.40 -10.33
N ARG A 266 -1.67 23.57 -11.07
CA ARG A 266 -0.83 24.04 -12.19
C ARG A 266 -1.63 24.78 -13.25
N LYS A 267 -2.81 24.27 -13.62
CA LYS A 267 -3.67 24.95 -14.58
C LYS A 267 -4.11 26.34 -14.06
N LYS A 268 -4.29 26.48 -12.73
CA LYS A 268 -4.72 27.76 -12.11
C LYS A 268 -3.55 28.72 -11.83
N TYR A 269 -2.36 28.15 -11.51
CA TYR A 269 -1.16 28.92 -11.11
C TYR A 269 0.07 28.36 -11.83
N PRO A 270 0.27 28.62 -13.15
CA PRO A 270 1.31 27.99 -13.96
C PRO A 270 2.74 28.29 -13.49
N ASP A 271 2.97 29.44 -12.86
CA ASP A 271 4.30 29.89 -12.43
C ASP A 271 4.74 29.34 -11.06
N ASN A 272 3.88 28.61 -10.37
CA ASN A 272 4.18 28.10 -9.03
C ASN A 272 4.94 26.75 -9.09
N LYS A 273 6.28 26.80 -9.14
CA LYS A 273 7.16 25.62 -9.17
C LYS A 273 7.12 24.77 -7.90
N TYR A 274 6.61 25.27 -6.78
CA TYR A 274 6.57 24.55 -5.51
C TYR A 274 5.63 23.33 -5.54
N LEU A 275 4.66 23.32 -6.43
CA LEU A 275 3.65 22.26 -6.57
C LEU A 275 4.19 20.95 -7.18
N SER A 276 5.42 20.95 -7.69
CA SER A 276 6.00 19.83 -8.45
C SER A 276 6.81 18.82 -7.61
N ILE A 277 7.17 19.14 -6.36
CA ILE A 277 8.11 18.32 -5.57
C ILE A 277 7.47 16.97 -5.18
N SER A 278 6.25 17.00 -4.65
CA SER A 278 5.52 15.78 -4.27
C SER A 278 5.01 14.99 -5.48
N GLU A 279 4.81 15.68 -6.61
CA GLU A 279 4.24 15.09 -7.82
C GLU A 279 5.17 14.06 -8.47
N LYS A 280 6.47 14.34 -8.60
CA LYS A 280 7.44 13.39 -9.16
C LYS A 280 7.45 12.10 -8.37
N ASN A 281 7.56 12.19 -7.04
CA ASN A 281 7.59 11.02 -6.17
C ASN A 281 6.27 10.22 -6.22
N ALA A 282 5.14 10.91 -6.36
CA ALA A 282 3.83 10.25 -6.52
C ALA A 282 3.75 9.50 -7.86
N TRP A 283 4.27 10.07 -8.97
CA TRP A 283 4.37 9.39 -10.26
C TRP A 283 5.28 8.17 -10.17
N ASP A 284 6.47 8.30 -9.61
CA ASP A 284 7.42 7.19 -9.48
C ASP A 284 6.82 6.02 -8.68
N LEU A 285 6.09 6.33 -7.61
CA LEU A 285 5.41 5.31 -6.81
C LEU A 285 4.25 4.67 -7.56
N ILE A 286 3.37 5.44 -8.20
CA ILE A 286 2.19 4.88 -8.90
C ILE A 286 2.62 4.03 -10.10
N TYR A 287 3.69 4.40 -10.82
CA TYR A 287 4.30 3.57 -11.86
C TYR A 287 4.76 2.22 -11.31
N SER A 288 5.44 2.24 -10.16
CA SER A 288 5.93 1.03 -9.50
C SER A 288 4.78 0.14 -9.03
N LEU A 289 3.74 0.72 -8.41
CA LEU A 289 2.56 -0.01 -7.95
C LEU A 289 1.72 -0.59 -9.08
N ASN A 290 1.70 0.03 -10.27
CA ASN A 290 0.96 -0.50 -11.43
C ASN A 290 1.63 -1.71 -12.09
N LYS A 291 2.90 -2.01 -11.75
CA LYS A 291 3.60 -3.23 -12.16
C LYS A 291 3.31 -4.42 -11.23
N ILE A 292 2.69 -4.18 -10.08
CA ILE A 292 2.38 -5.22 -9.10
C ILE A 292 0.96 -5.73 -9.38
N ASP A 293 0.84 -7.04 -9.53
CA ASP A 293 -0.47 -7.68 -9.60
C ASP A 293 -1.24 -7.49 -8.29
N PRO A 294 -2.52 -7.05 -8.32
CA PRO A 294 -3.28 -6.79 -7.09
C PRO A 294 -3.44 -8.01 -6.19
N TYR A 295 -3.64 -9.20 -6.74
CA TYR A 295 -3.80 -10.42 -5.94
C TYR A 295 -2.48 -10.86 -5.32
N PHE A 296 -1.36 -10.64 -6.02
CA PHE A 296 -0.04 -10.84 -5.44
C PHE A 296 0.22 -9.88 -4.27
N PHE A 297 -0.17 -8.61 -4.40
CA PHE A 297 -0.08 -7.66 -3.29
C PHE A 297 -0.91 -8.11 -2.09
N ILE A 298 -2.14 -8.59 -2.33
CA ILE A 298 -3.01 -9.14 -1.28
C ILE A 298 -2.31 -10.30 -0.57
N ALA A 299 -1.72 -11.25 -1.31
CA ALA A 299 -0.99 -12.36 -0.72
C ALA A 299 0.20 -11.89 0.14
N VAL A 300 0.94 -10.87 -0.31
CA VAL A 300 2.05 -10.25 0.45
C VAL A 300 1.57 -9.63 1.75
N ILE A 301 0.45 -8.88 1.72
CA ILE A 301 -0.10 -8.29 2.95
C ILE A 301 -0.61 -9.37 3.90
N ARG A 302 -1.22 -10.43 3.39
CA ARG A 302 -1.64 -11.59 4.20
C ARG A 302 -0.45 -12.26 4.89
N ASP A 303 0.66 -12.47 4.18
CA ASP A 303 1.92 -12.99 4.75
C ASP A 303 2.46 -12.07 5.85
N ILE A 304 2.50 -10.76 5.61
CA ILE A 304 2.89 -9.75 6.61
C ILE A 304 2.01 -9.82 7.87
N CYS A 305 0.73 -10.10 7.70
CA CYS A 305 -0.26 -10.22 8.77
C CYS A 305 -0.31 -11.63 9.42
N HIS A 306 0.55 -12.56 8.98
CA HIS A 306 0.57 -13.97 9.42
C HIS A 306 -0.76 -14.70 9.16
N LEU A 307 -1.40 -14.41 8.02
CA LEU A 307 -2.61 -15.06 7.55
C LEU A 307 -2.28 -16.08 6.45
N GLU A 308 -3.19 -17.02 6.23
CA GLU A 308 -3.10 -17.93 5.07
C GLU A 308 -3.04 -17.14 3.75
N PRO A 309 -2.36 -17.66 2.69
CA PRO A 309 -2.12 -16.94 1.42
C PRO A 309 -3.41 -16.40 0.78
N ILE A 310 -4.50 -17.14 0.89
CA ILE A 310 -5.85 -16.74 0.49
C ILE A 310 -6.85 -17.06 1.59
N SER A 311 -7.99 -16.38 1.60
CA SER A 311 -9.07 -16.68 2.57
C SER A 311 -9.56 -18.11 2.43
N ASN A 312 -9.70 -18.80 3.56
CA ASN A 312 -10.12 -20.20 3.64
C ASN A 312 -9.21 -21.18 2.88
N PHE A 313 -7.91 -20.90 2.78
CA PHE A 313 -6.95 -21.74 2.06
C PHE A 313 -7.00 -23.19 2.52
N SER A 314 -6.92 -23.45 3.82
CA SER A 314 -6.94 -24.80 4.39
C SER A 314 -8.21 -25.57 4.01
N LYS A 315 -9.38 -24.92 4.04
CA LYS A 315 -10.65 -25.54 3.59
C LYS A 315 -10.65 -25.84 2.09
N LYS A 316 -10.18 -24.89 1.28
CA LYS A 316 -10.06 -25.06 -0.19
C LYS A 316 -9.08 -26.17 -0.53
N LEU A 317 -7.95 -26.23 0.17
CA LEU A 317 -6.95 -27.30 -0.02
C LEU A 317 -7.52 -28.67 0.35
N GLN A 318 -8.32 -28.76 1.41
CA GLN A 318 -9.00 -30.00 1.80
C GLN A 318 -9.98 -30.47 0.73
N LEU A 319 -10.81 -29.57 0.21
CA LEU A 319 -11.72 -29.84 -0.90
C LEU A 319 -10.97 -30.26 -2.17
N PHE A 320 -9.85 -29.61 -2.48
CA PHE A 320 -9.02 -29.98 -3.62
C PHE A 320 -8.44 -31.40 -3.43
N LYS A 321 -7.91 -31.71 -2.24
CA LYS A 321 -7.32 -33.04 -1.94
C LYS A 321 -8.36 -34.16 -1.97
N SER A 322 -9.63 -33.87 -1.74
CA SER A 322 -10.72 -34.87 -1.81
C SER A 322 -11.19 -35.17 -3.24
N GLN A 323 -10.69 -34.43 -4.26
CA GLN A 323 -11.03 -34.71 -5.65
C GLN A 323 -10.33 -35.99 -6.15
N GLN A 324 -10.99 -36.70 -7.02
CA GLN A 324 -10.39 -37.82 -7.76
C GLN A 324 -9.68 -37.24 -8.98
N PHE A 325 -8.35 -37.45 -9.04
CA PHE A 325 -7.54 -36.98 -10.16
C PHE A 325 -7.50 -38.03 -11.28
N GLY A 326 -7.70 -37.60 -12.50
CA GLY A 326 -7.43 -38.41 -13.69
C GLY A 326 -5.94 -38.45 -14.03
N ASN A 327 -5.58 -39.34 -14.95
CA ASN A 327 -4.21 -39.42 -15.44
C ASN A 327 -3.83 -38.20 -16.27
N LEU A 328 -2.63 -37.68 -16.05
CA LEU A 328 -2.08 -36.55 -16.79
C LEU A 328 -1.60 -36.96 -18.19
N PHE A 329 -1.24 -38.21 -18.39
CA PHE A 329 -0.76 -38.81 -19.62
C PHE A 329 -1.57 -40.07 -19.98
N ASP A 330 -1.35 -40.62 -21.19
CA ASP A 330 -1.94 -41.88 -21.60
C ASP A 330 -1.30 -43.10 -20.90
N PHE A 331 -0.32 -42.87 -20.06
CA PHE A 331 0.35 -43.85 -19.20
C PHE A 331 0.31 -43.42 -17.73
N GLU A 332 0.42 -44.36 -16.83
CA GLU A 332 0.48 -44.10 -15.40
C GLU A 332 1.89 -43.73 -14.94
N LEU A 333 2.05 -42.52 -14.37
CA LEU A 333 3.35 -42.08 -13.84
C LEU A 333 3.91 -42.98 -12.73
N ASN A 334 3.06 -43.76 -12.06
CA ASN A 334 3.52 -44.68 -10.99
C ASN A 334 4.23 -45.90 -11.52
N ILE A 335 3.94 -46.33 -12.77
CA ILE A 335 4.43 -47.58 -13.37
C ILE A 335 5.71 -47.35 -14.16
N VAL A 336 5.93 -46.15 -14.71
CA VAL A 336 7.09 -45.87 -15.56
C VAL A 336 8.35 -45.56 -14.77
N ASN A 337 9.52 -45.85 -15.34
CA ASN A 337 10.79 -45.48 -14.74
C ASN A 337 10.98 -43.98 -14.72
N LYS A 338 11.40 -43.48 -13.57
CA LYS A 338 11.55 -42.02 -13.32
C LYS A 338 12.95 -41.69 -12.81
N LYS A 339 13.47 -40.56 -13.23
CA LYS A 339 14.70 -39.97 -12.72
C LYS A 339 14.47 -38.58 -12.21
N ILE A 340 15.06 -38.19 -11.09
CA ILE A 340 15.02 -36.84 -10.58
C ILE A 340 15.99 -35.96 -11.38
N VAL A 341 15.47 -34.96 -12.04
CA VAL A 341 16.24 -33.93 -12.75
C VAL A 341 16.41 -32.74 -11.80
N ASN A 342 17.63 -32.54 -11.32
CA ASN A 342 17.95 -31.53 -10.32
C ASN A 342 18.72 -30.36 -10.98
N PHE A 343 18.30 -29.12 -10.71
CA PHE A 343 18.93 -27.86 -11.17
C PHE A 343 19.44 -27.00 -10.03
N ASP A 344 19.61 -27.54 -8.84
CA ASP A 344 20.19 -26.82 -7.71
C ASP A 344 21.74 -26.70 -7.84
N LYS A 345 22.37 -26.13 -6.80
CA LYS A 345 23.83 -25.91 -6.77
C LYS A 345 24.65 -27.22 -6.79
N SER A 346 24.09 -28.33 -6.33
CA SER A 346 24.73 -29.62 -6.24
C SER A 346 24.62 -30.45 -7.52
N SER A 347 23.78 -30.05 -8.45
CA SER A 347 23.47 -30.77 -9.68
C SER A 347 24.72 -31.03 -10.55
N PHE A 348 24.96 -32.29 -10.88
CA PHE A 348 26.02 -32.69 -11.82
C PHE A 348 25.77 -32.14 -13.24
N LEU A 349 24.49 -31.91 -13.64
CA LEU A 349 24.10 -31.31 -14.92
C LEU A 349 24.60 -29.85 -15.07
N LEU A 350 24.88 -29.18 -13.97
CA LEU A 350 25.30 -27.77 -13.93
C LEU A 350 26.81 -27.59 -13.63
N LYS A 351 27.60 -28.66 -13.49
CA LYS A 351 29.04 -28.59 -13.16
C LYS A 351 29.80 -27.72 -14.15
N THR A 352 29.54 -27.86 -15.44
CA THR A 352 30.21 -27.13 -16.53
C THR A 352 29.55 -25.80 -16.88
N ASN A 353 28.57 -25.36 -16.11
CA ASN A 353 27.79 -24.16 -16.38
C ASN A 353 27.29 -24.08 -17.86
N PRO A 354 26.56 -25.10 -18.35
CA PRO A 354 26.23 -25.25 -19.76
C PRO A 354 25.27 -24.13 -20.25
N SER A 355 25.33 -23.85 -21.56
CA SER A 355 24.25 -23.06 -22.21
C SER A 355 22.95 -23.89 -22.22
N ASN A 356 21.80 -23.22 -22.39
CA ASN A 356 20.48 -23.90 -22.39
C ASN A 356 20.45 -25.09 -23.36
N LYS A 357 20.88 -24.90 -24.62
CA LYS A 357 20.94 -26.02 -25.61
C LYS A 357 21.82 -27.17 -25.19
N LYS A 358 22.95 -26.91 -24.53
CA LYS A 358 23.80 -27.95 -23.95
C LYS A 358 23.14 -28.60 -22.74
N LEU A 359 22.42 -27.86 -21.94
CA LEU A 359 21.67 -28.37 -20.79
C LEU A 359 20.57 -29.33 -21.24
N ASP A 360 19.77 -28.97 -22.25
CA ASP A 360 18.74 -29.85 -22.83
C ASP A 360 19.32 -31.17 -23.31
N ASN A 361 20.46 -31.15 -24.03
CA ASN A 361 21.17 -32.34 -24.46
C ASN A 361 21.69 -33.20 -23.28
N LEU A 362 22.16 -32.56 -22.21
CA LEU A 362 22.63 -33.28 -21.00
C LEU A 362 21.47 -33.95 -20.28
N VAL A 363 20.33 -33.26 -20.17
CA VAL A 363 19.09 -33.82 -19.59
C VAL A 363 18.63 -35.01 -20.42
N GLY A 364 18.55 -34.88 -21.76
CA GLY A 364 18.16 -36.01 -22.65
C GLY A 364 19.10 -37.22 -22.53
N LYS A 365 20.43 -37.00 -22.49
CA LYS A 365 21.41 -38.10 -22.28
C LYS A 365 21.26 -38.74 -20.90
N PHE A 366 20.95 -37.98 -19.87
CA PHE A 366 20.73 -38.48 -18.52
C PHE A 366 19.47 -39.34 -18.43
N LEU A 367 18.38 -38.83 -19.04
CA LEU A 367 17.09 -39.52 -18.99
C LEU A 367 17.07 -40.79 -19.86
N LYS A 368 17.68 -40.75 -21.05
CA LYS A 368 17.54 -41.79 -22.08
C LYS A 368 16.08 -41.94 -22.48
N LYS A 369 15.40 -43.01 -22.04
CA LYS A 369 13.99 -43.30 -22.22
C LYS A 369 13.14 -43.13 -20.95
N ASP A 370 13.77 -42.77 -19.82
CA ASP A 370 13.08 -42.59 -18.56
C ASP A 370 12.43 -41.21 -18.50
N ILE A 371 11.37 -41.09 -17.71
CA ILE A 371 10.72 -39.83 -17.45
C ILE A 371 11.52 -39.02 -16.41
N GLY A 372 11.74 -37.73 -16.69
CA GLY A 372 12.39 -36.83 -15.75
C GLY A 372 11.37 -36.10 -14.87
N ILE A 373 11.68 -35.95 -13.57
CA ILE A 373 10.88 -35.17 -12.62
C ILE A 373 11.75 -34.11 -11.99
N GLY A 374 11.40 -32.83 -12.24
CA GLY A 374 11.95 -31.69 -11.52
C GLY A 374 11.07 -31.36 -10.30
N LEU A 375 11.70 -31.18 -9.13
CA LEU A 375 10.98 -31.12 -7.86
C LEU A 375 10.38 -29.76 -7.53
N TYR A 376 9.25 -29.78 -6.83
CA TYR A 376 8.64 -28.62 -6.21
C TYR A 376 9.53 -28.03 -5.11
N LYS A 377 9.58 -26.70 -5.00
CA LYS A 377 10.43 -25.94 -4.07
C LYS A 377 11.94 -26.11 -4.29
N GLU A 378 12.36 -26.60 -5.43
CA GLU A 378 13.78 -26.67 -5.78
C GLU A 378 14.39 -25.27 -5.89
N LYS A 379 15.54 -25.04 -5.24
CA LYS A 379 16.31 -23.80 -5.35
C LYS A 379 17.23 -23.85 -6.56
N ARG A 380 16.83 -23.21 -7.66
CA ARG A 380 17.47 -23.35 -8.97
C ARG A 380 18.62 -22.40 -9.22
N LYS A 381 19.80 -22.91 -9.57
CA LYS A 381 20.96 -22.14 -9.99
C LYS A 381 20.79 -21.52 -11.40
N VAL A 382 19.92 -22.08 -12.23
CA VAL A 382 19.67 -21.63 -13.61
C VAL A 382 18.92 -20.28 -13.67
N TYR A 383 18.25 -19.84 -12.62
CA TYR A 383 17.49 -18.60 -12.57
C TYR A 383 18.40 -17.36 -12.39
N LYS A 384 19.31 -17.12 -13.36
CA LYS A 384 20.34 -16.08 -13.29
C LYS A 384 19.98 -14.77 -14.00
N SER A 385 19.01 -14.77 -14.92
CA SER A 385 18.66 -13.57 -15.69
C SER A 385 17.99 -12.49 -14.84
N ASN A 386 17.98 -11.25 -15.33
CA ASN A 386 17.31 -10.14 -14.66
C ASN A 386 15.78 -10.29 -14.59
N ASN A 387 15.18 -11.17 -15.40
CA ASN A 387 13.77 -11.51 -15.36
C ASN A 387 13.35 -12.17 -14.03
N TYR A 388 14.31 -12.75 -13.29
CA TYR A 388 14.07 -13.36 -11.98
C TYR A 388 14.32 -12.42 -10.80
N ILE A 389 14.61 -11.14 -11.04
CA ILE A 389 14.71 -10.14 -9.95
C ILE A 389 13.32 -9.91 -9.38
N SER A 390 13.20 -9.92 -8.05
CA SER A 390 11.93 -9.66 -7.38
C SER A 390 11.47 -8.23 -7.61
N SER A 391 10.23 -8.04 -8.05
CA SER A 391 9.61 -6.72 -8.20
C SER A 391 9.43 -5.98 -6.86
N LEU A 392 9.32 -6.74 -5.75
CA LEU A 392 9.18 -6.20 -4.40
C LEU A 392 10.51 -5.90 -3.71
N ASN A 393 11.58 -6.59 -4.10
CA ASN A 393 12.91 -6.40 -3.54
C ASN A 393 13.97 -6.67 -4.60
N PRO A 394 14.51 -5.62 -5.24
CA PRO A 394 15.52 -5.75 -6.30
C PRO A 394 16.81 -6.47 -5.88
N LEU A 395 17.09 -6.56 -4.57
CA LEU A 395 18.24 -7.30 -4.03
C LEU A 395 18.00 -8.81 -3.93
N LYS A 396 16.77 -9.26 -4.14
CA LYS A 396 16.40 -10.67 -4.10
C LYS A 396 16.02 -11.19 -5.47
N ARG A 397 16.36 -12.46 -5.73
CA ARG A 397 15.94 -13.18 -6.92
C ARG A 397 14.86 -14.21 -6.58
N ARG A 398 13.99 -14.45 -7.53
CA ARG A 398 13.07 -15.59 -7.52
C ARG A 398 13.85 -16.79 -8.00
N ASP A 399 14.44 -17.54 -7.09
CA ASP A 399 15.32 -18.68 -7.38
C ASP A 399 14.73 -20.04 -6.94
N VAL A 400 13.49 -20.02 -6.43
CA VAL A 400 12.75 -21.22 -6.03
C VAL A 400 11.71 -21.56 -7.08
N HIS A 401 11.75 -22.79 -7.60
CA HIS A 401 10.75 -23.33 -8.53
C HIS A 401 9.48 -23.75 -7.76
N LEU A 402 8.34 -23.21 -8.13
CA LEU A 402 7.05 -23.49 -7.48
C LEU A 402 6.15 -24.42 -8.30
N GLY A 403 6.72 -25.13 -9.28
CA GLY A 403 6.05 -26.13 -10.09
C GLY A 403 6.71 -27.52 -9.93
N ILE A 404 6.18 -28.46 -10.66
CA ILE A 404 6.80 -29.76 -10.93
C ILE A 404 7.07 -29.78 -12.43
N ASP A 405 8.32 -30.00 -12.84
CA ASP A 405 8.62 -30.25 -14.25
C ASP A 405 8.53 -31.73 -14.54
N ILE A 406 7.91 -32.09 -15.66
CA ILE A 406 7.85 -33.45 -16.15
C ILE A 406 8.51 -33.46 -17.53
N PHE A 407 9.64 -34.14 -17.66
CA PHE A 407 10.39 -34.25 -18.90
C PHE A 407 9.98 -35.54 -19.60
N VAL A 408 9.31 -35.40 -20.72
CA VAL A 408 8.79 -36.49 -21.57
C VAL A 408 9.24 -36.25 -23.01
N GLU A 409 9.01 -37.23 -23.89
CA GLU A 409 9.26 -37.06 -25.32
C GLU A 409 8.40 -35.95 -25.93
N GLU A 410 8.94 -35.30 -26.96
CA GLU A 410 8.21 -34.29 -27.72
C GLU A 410 6.89 -34.86 -28.29
N ASN A 411 5.84 -34.06 -28.29
CA ASN A 411 4.47 -34.40 -28.72
C ASN A 411 3.74 -35.42 -27.81
N THR A 412 4.24 -35.73 -26.62
CA THR A 412 3.49 -36.52 -25.64
C THR A 412 2.17 -35.80 -25.28
N PRO A 413 0.99 -36.46 -25.50
CA PRO A 413 -0.29 -35.86 -25.15
C PRO A 413 -0.43 -35.60 -23.65
N ILE A 414 -0.94 -34.42 -23.28
CA ILE A 414 -1.22 -34.03 -21.90
C ILE A 414 -2.72 -33.88 -21.70
N LYS A 415 -3.26 -34.50 -20.66
CA LYS A 415 -4.67 -34.45 -20.28
C LYS A 415 -4.88 -33.60 -19.05
N SER A 416 -6.06 -32.97 -18.95
CA SER A 416 -6.47 -32.32 -17.70
C SER A 416 -6.74 -33.38 -16.62
N PRO A 417 -6.12 -33.29 -15.44
CA PRO A 417 -6.35 -34.25 -14.36
C PRO A 417 -7.69 -34.03 -13.63
N LEU A 418 -8.37 -32.92 -13.87
CA LEU A 418 -9.67 -32.56 -13.30
C LEU A 418 -10.56 -31.97 -14.37
N ASN A 419 -11.88 -32.01 -14.15
CA ASN A 419 -12.84 -31.23 -14.93
C ASN A 419 -12.56 -29.76 -14.70
N GLY A 420 -12.55 -28.97 -15.77
CA GLY A 420 -12.25 -27.54 -15.70
C GLY A 420 -12.54 -26.82 -17.01
N LYS A 421 -12.40 -25.49 -16.97
CA LYS A 421 -12.55 -24.60 -18.11
C LYS A 421 -11.21 -23.96 -18.43
N VAL A 422 -10.82 -23.95 -19.69
CA VAL A 422 -9.65 -23.20 -20.16
C VAL A 422 -9.95 -21.70 -20.02
N ILE A 423 -9.18 -21.02 -19.15
CA ILE A 423 -9.31 -19.57 -18.91
C ILE A 423 -8.19 -18.77 -19.57
N ILE A 424 -7.03 -19.38 -19.78
CA ILE A 424 -5.91 -18.77 -20.50
C ILE A 424 -5.31 -19.81 -21.45
N LEU A 425 -5.15 -19.41 -22.72
CA LEU A 425 -4.34 -20.06 -23.71
C LEU A 425 -3.40 -19.00 -24.28
N HIS A 426 -2.12 -19.11 -24.03
CA HIS A 426 -1.15 -18.10 -24.44
C HIS A 426 0.20 -18.72 -24.77
N ASN A 427 0.88 -18.20 -25.80
CA ASN A 427 2.25 -18.55 -26.13
C ASN A 427 3.20 -17.43 -25.68
N ASN A 428 3.92 -17.68 -24.59
CA ASN A 428 4.88 -16.75 -24.03
C ASN A 428 6.21 -16.84 -24.79
N ASN A 429 6.44 -15.95 -25.75
CA ASN A 429 7.63 -15.96 -26.63
C ASN A 429 8.86 -15.25 -26.07
N PHE A 430 8.80 -14.73 -24.85
CA PHE A 430 9.97 -14.07 -24.26
C PHE A 430 11.01 -15.08 -23.75
N LYS A 431 12.26 -14.79 -23.97
CA LYS A 431 13.35 -15.61 -23.47
C LYS A 431 13.28 -15.79 -21.96
N TYR A 432 13.31 -17.03 -21.47
CA TYR A 432 13.14 -17.44 -20.07
C TYR A 432 11.73 -17.26 -19.49
N ASP A 433 10.72 -17.14 -20.33
CA ASP A 433 9.32 -17.23 -19.93
C ASP A 433 8.78 -18.66 -20.01
N TYR A 434 7.51 -18.88 -19.69
CA TYR A 434 6.88 -20.20 -19.58
C TYR A 434 6.67 -20.92 -20.93
N GLY A 435 6.82 -20.21 -22.08
CA GLY A 435 6.46 -20.77 -23.39
C GLY A 435 4.95 -20.95 -23.56
N PRO A 436 4.50 -21.94 -24.36
CA PRO A 436 3.09 -22.24 -24.50
C PRO A 436 2.44 -22.59 -23.17
N THR A 437 1.36 -21.89 -22.80
CA THR A 437 0.74 -21.98 -21.48
C THR A 437 -0.75 -22.17 -21.59
N VAL A 438 -1.29 -23.17 -20.90
CA VAL A 438 -2.74 -23.38 -20.71
C VAL A 438 -3.06 -23.29 -19.24
N ILE A 439 -4.03 -22.47 -18.86
CA ILE A 439 -4.52 -22.39 -17.48
C ILE A 439 -5.98 -22.84 -17.43
N LEU A 440 -6.26 -23.76 -16.52
CA LEU A 440 -7.58 -24.31 -16.25
C LEU A 440 -8.13 -23.74 -14.92
N GLU A 441 -9.42 -23.48 -14.88
CA GLU A 441 -10.20 -23.13 -13.69
C GLU A 441 -11.22 -24.22 -13.37
#